data_18cd8f5d16c9786a20656ded680277fa
#
_entry.id   18cd8f5d16c9786a20656ded680277fa
#
_cell.length_a   1.000
_cell.length_b   1.000
_cell.length_c   1.000
_cell.angle_alpha   90.00
_cell.angle_beta   90.00
_cell.angle_gamma   90.00
#
_symmetry.space_group_name_H-M   'P 1'
#
loop_
_entity.id
_entity.type
_entity.pdbx_description
1 polymer ?
#
loop_
_entity_poly.entity_id
_entity_poly.type
_entity_poly.pdbx_seq_one_letter_code
_entity_poly.pdbx_strand_id
1 'polypeptide(L)'
;MDKQRDFVLRTIEERGVKFVRLWFTDVIGTLKSVAIAPAEVEGAFAEGLGFDGSAIEGLTRSYESDLLAHPDPTTFQILPWRGEIDPTARMFCDITTPDGQPAVADPRHVLKRSLAKAADAGFTFYTHPEIEFYLLKSSSFGPEGPEPVDSAGYFDNVPGGTAHDFRRRSVRMLEDLGISVEFSHHEGGPGQNEIDLRYADALATADNIMTFRTVIKEVAIEQGVYATFMPKPLGGKPGSGMHTHMSLFEGDVNAFYEEGATYQLSKTGRHFIAGLLRHAAEISAVTNQFVNSYKRLWGGDEAPSFITWGHNNRSALVRVPMYKPNKGQSSRVEYRALDSAANPYLAYALMLAAGLKGIEEGYELPPEAEDNVWSLTDAERRALGYAPLPASLDHALEYMEESELVAETLGEQVFNYVLLNKRKEWQEYRSQVTHFELKSNLEML
;
A
#
# COMPACT_ATOMS: atom_id res chain seq x y z
N MET A 1 -13.57 6.65 -24.20
CA MET A 1 -14.51 6.16 -23.15
C MET A 1 -15.65 5.35 -23.75
N ASP A 2 -16.36 5.80 -24.77
CA ASP A 2 -17.50 5.07 -25.34
C ASP A 2 -17.13 3.64 -25.82
N LYS A 3 -16.03 3.49 -26.56
CA LYS A 3 -15.57 2.16 -27.01
C LYS A 3 -15.28 1.18 -25.88
N GLN A 4 -14.80 1.68 -24.74
CA GLN A 4 -14.50 0.85 -23.58
C GLN A 4 -15.80 0.44 -22.85
N ARG A 5 -16.76 1.35 -22.73
CA ARG A 5 -18.10 1.04 -22.19
C ARG A 5 -18.82 0.02 -23.05
N ASP A 6 -18.81 0.19 -24.38
CA ASP A 6 -19.40 -0.77 -25.33
C ASP A 6 -18.75 -2.14 -25.23
N PHE A 7 -17.41 -2.18 -25.05
CA PHE A 7 -16.68 -3.43 -24.84
C PHE A 7 -17.14 -4.13 -23.55
N VAL A 8 -17.27 -3.38 -22.45
CA VAL A 8 -17.73 -3.93 -21.15
C VAL A 8 -19.14 -4.50 -21.27
N LEU A 9 -20.10 -3.75 -21.81
CA LEU A 9 -21.50 -4.18 -21.96
C LEU A 9 -21.61 -5.45 -22.81
N ARG A 10 -20.91 -5.50 -23.94
CA ARG A 10 -20.85 -6.69 -24.79
C ARG A 10 -20.21 -7.87 -24.07
N THR A 11 -19.12 -7.67 -23.34
CA THR A 11 -18.45 -8.75 -22.60
C THR A 11 -19.34 -9.32 -21.49
N ILE A 12 -20.10 -8.46 -20.80
CA ILE A 12 -21.09 -8.90 -19.81
C ILE A 12 -22.12 -9.84 -20.44
N GLU A 13 -22.64 -9.48 -21.60
CA GLU A 13 -23.62 -10.29 -22.34
C GLU A 13 -23.00 -11.59 -22.84
N GLU A 14 -21.89 -11.54 -23.57
CA GLU A 14 -21.21 -12.69 -24.16
C GLU A 14 -20.73 -13.72 -23.10
N ARG A 15 -20.29 -13.26 -21.96
CA ARG A 15 -19.81 -14.11 -20.85
C ARG A 15 -20.91 -14.49 -19.86
N GLY A 16 -22.13 -14.00 -20.03
CA GLY A 16 -23.26 -14.31 -19.17
C GLY A 16 -23.07 -13.86 -17.73
N VAL A 17 -22.38 -12.74 -17.53
CA VAL A 17 -22.12 -12.16 -16.19
C VAL A 17 -23.45 -11.96 -15.48
N LYS A 18 -23.55 -12.39 -14.21
CA LYS A 18 -24.76 -12.31 -13.39
C LYS A 18 -24.75 -11.15 -12.39
N PHE A 19 -23.57 -10.78 -11.94
CA PHE A 19 -23.36 -9.69 -10.98
C PHE A 19 -22.18 -8.84 -11.40
N VAL A 20 -22.32 -7.52 -11.25
CA VAL A 20 -21.20 -6.59 -11.43
C VAL A 20 -20.96 -5.89 -10.10
N ARG A 21 -19.76 -6.06 -9.55
CA ARG A 21 -19.36 -5.42 -8.31
C ARG A 21 -18.70 -4.08 -8.61
N LEU A 22 -19.21 -3.04 -8.01
CA LEU A 22 -18.64 -1.71 -8.02
C LEU A 22 -17.75 -1.56 -6.78
N TRP A 23 -16.44 -1.40 -7.00
CA TRP A 23 -15.42 -1.35 -5.96
C TRP A 23 -14.94 0.07 -5.73
N PHE A 24 -14.84 0.47 -4.49
CA PHE A 24 -14.21 1.71 -4.05
C PHE A 24 -13.59 1.50 -2.67
N THR A 25 -12.83 2.48 -2.18
CA THR A 25 -12.04 2.31 -0.96
C THR A 25 -12.35 3.45 0.00
N ASP A 26 -12.49 3.14 1.29
CA ASP A 26 -12.62 4.17 2.31
C ASP A 26 -11.25 4.79 2.68
N VAL A 27 -11.26 5.84 3.49
CA VAL A 27 -10.05 6.58 3.89
C VAL A 27 -9.03 5.74 4.66
N ILE A 28 -9.45 4.65 5.30
CA ILE A 28 -8.55 3.74 6.02
C ILE A 28 -8.09 2.54 5.17
N GLY A 29 -8.44 2.50 3.87
CA GLY A 29 -7.98 1.47 2.95
C GLY A 29 -8.83 0.21 2.92
N THR A 30 -10.04 0.22 3.48
CA THR A 30 -10.97 -0.91 3.40
C THR A 30 -11.67 -0.90 2.05
N LEU A 31 -11.61 -2.04 1.33
CA LEU A 31 -12.35 -2.20 0.09
C LEU A 31 -13.85 -2.28 0.38
N LYS A 32 -14.62 -1.41 -0.27
CA LYS A 32 -16.08 -1.39 -0.27
C LYS A 32 -16.60 -1.93 -1.59
N SER A 33 -17.77 -2.56 -1.56
CA SER A 33 -18.37 -3.17 -2.74
C SER A 33 -19.88 -3.08 -2.71
N VAL A 34 -20.46 -2.67 -3.83
CA VAL A 34 -21.88 -2.78 -4.11
C VAL A 34 -22.05 -3.69 -5.32
N ALA A 35 -23.00 -4.61 -5.29
CA ALA A 35 -23.33 -5.47 -6.43
C ALA A 35 -24.57 -4.96 -7.15
N ILE A 36 -24.48 -4.83 -8.47
CA ILE A 36 -25.60 -4.47 -9.34
C ILE A 36 -25.88 -5.56 -10.37
N ALA A 37 -27.13 -5.58 -10.85
CA ALA A 37 -27.49 -6.44 -11.97
C ALA A 37 -26.85 -5.95 -13.27
N PRO A 38 -26.56 -6.82 -14.25
CA PRO A 38 -26.01 -6.43 -15.54
C PRO A 38 -26.82 -5.33 -16.26
N ALA A 39 -28.14 -5.35 -16.14
CA ALA A 39 -29.02 -4.35 -16.74
C ALA A 39 -28.82 -2.93 -16.20
N GLU A 40 -28.27 -2.78 -15.01
CA GLU A 40 -28.04 -1.48 -14.35
C GLU A 40 -26.69 -0.84 -14.75
N VAL A 41 -25.81 -1.59 -15.44
CA VAL A 41 -24.45 -1.13 -15.73
C VAL A 41 -24.44 0.07 -16.68
N GLU A 42 -25.31 0.06 -17.69
CA GLU A 42 -25.43 1.19 -18.63
C GLU A 42 -25.85 2.48 -17.91
N GLY A 43 -26.85 2.38 -17.03
CA GLY A 43 -27.28 3.50 -16.18
C GLY A 43 -26.17 3.98 -15.24
N ALA A 44 -25.42 3.05 -14.64
CA ALA A 44 -24.29 3.38 -13.78
C ALA A 44 -23.17 4.11 -14.54
N PHE A 45 -22.94 3.78 -15.82
CA PHE A 45 -21.99 4.52 -16.66
C PHE A 45 -22.50 5.92 -17.02
N ALA A 46 -23.81 6.08 -17.19
CA ALA A 46 -24.39 7.36 -17.60
C ALA A 46 -24.55 8.34 -16.44
N GLU A 47 -25.08 7.88 -15.33
CA GLU A 47 -25.54 8.72 -14.22
C GLU A 47 -24.79 8.45 -12.89
N GLY A 48 -24.03 7.35 -12.81
CA GLY A 48 -23.45 6.86 -11.55
C GLY A 48 -24.50 6.08 -10.73
N LEU A 49 -24.01 5.35 -9.73
CA LEU A 49 -24.83 4.65 -8.75
C LEU A 49 -24.87 5.42 -7.44
N GLY A 50 -26.07 5.81 -6.97
CA GLY A 50 -26.23 6.46 -5.67
C GLY A 50 -25.95 5.53 -4.49
N PHE A 51 -25.20 6.01 -3.50
CA PHE A 51 -24.93 5.28 -2.27
C PHE A 51 -24.72 6.22 -1.08
N ASP A 52 -24.77 5.67 0.14
CA ASP A 52 -24.47 6.44 1.36
C ASP A 52 -22.97 6.72 1.47
N GLY A 53 -22.59 7.96 1.24
CA GLY A 53 -21.20 8.45 1.23
C GLY A 53 -20.50 8.33 2.58
N SER A 54 -21.21 8.13 3.70
CA SER A 54 -20.57 7.86 4.98
C SER A 54 -19.74 6.56 4.96
N ALA A 55 -19.96 5.70 3.96
CA ALA A 55 -19.20 4.47 3.76
C ALA A 55 -17.71 4.71 3.47
N ILE A 56 -17.31 5.89 2.97
CA ILE A 56 -15.91 6.23 2.68
C ILE A 56 -15.17 6.94 3.82
N GLU A 57 -15.87 7.36 4.88
CA GLU A 57 -15.30 8.08 6.02
C GLU A 57 -14.47 7.20 6.98
N GLY A 58 -14.48 5.89 6.78
CA GLY A 58 -13.84 4.92 7.65
C GLY A 58 -14.75 4.43 8.78
N LEU A 59 -14.19 4.25 9.98
CA LEU A 59 -14.92 3.73 11.15
C LEU A 59 -15.76 4.81 11.87
N THR A 60 -15.43 6.07 11.65
CA THR A 60 -16.10 7.20 12.32
C THR A 60 -16.97 7.92 11.30
N ARG A 61 -18.23 7.51 11.22
CA ARG A 61 -19.23 8.12 10.32
C ARG A 61 -19.84 9.34 10.98
N SER A 62 -19.95 10.45 10.25
CA SER A 62 -20.48 11.70 10.77
C SER A 62 -21.93 11.91 10.40
N TYR A 63 -22.25 11.83 9.11
CA TYR A 63 -23.59 12.04 8.57
C TYR A 63 -23.79 11.22 7.30
N GLU A 64 -25.01 10.79 7.04
CA GLU A 64 -25.40 10.25 5.74
C GLU A 64 -25.30 11.37 4.69
N SER A 65 -24.66 11.05 3.57
CA SER A 65 -24.55 11.95 2.43
C SER A 65 -24.70 11.16 1.13
N ASP A 66 -25.51 11.68 0.22
CA ASP A 66 -25.65 11.05 -1.09
C ASP A 66 -24.39 11.30 -1.92
N LEU A 67 -23.74 10.22 -2.36
CA LEU A 67 -22.65 10.22 -3.33
C LEU A 67 -22.97 9.31 -4.50
N LEU A 68 -22.27 9.49 -5.61
CA LEU A 68 -22.41 8.68 -6.81
C LEU A 68 -21.11 7.92 -7.10
N ALA A 69 -21.23 6.61 -7.31
CA ALA A 69 -20.14 5.76 -7.77
C ALA A 69 -20.22 5.61 -9.29
N HIS A 70 -19.19 6.13 -9.98
CA HIS A 70 -19.06 6.02 -11.44
C HIS A 70 -18.04 4.93 -11.78
N PRO A 71 -18.49 3.80 -12.38
CA PRO A 71 -17.59 2.73 -12.74
C PRO A 71 -16.55 3.18 -13.78
N ASP A 72 -15.29 2.86 -13.55
CA ASP A 72 -14.22 3.04 -14.51
C ASP A 72 -14.14 1.81 -15.43
N PRO A 73 -14.59 1.90 -16.70
CA PRO A 73 -14.64 0.77 -17.59
C PRO A 73 -13.26 0.19 -17.94
N THR A 74 -12.19 0.96 -17.74
CA THR A 74 -10.82 0.48 -17.99
C THR A 74 -10.37 -0.55 -16.96
N THR A 75 -11.03 -0.59 -15.81
CA THR A 75 -10.73 -1.51 -14.71
C THR A 75 -11.59 -2.76 -14.71
N PHE A 76 -12.46 -2.95 -15.72
CA PHE A 76 -13.36 -4.10 -15.79
C PHE A 76 -12.60 -5.42 -15.81
N GLN A 77 -12.98 -6.34 -14.92
CA GLN A 77 -12.43 -7.69 -14.86
C GLN A 77 -13.50 -8.70 -14.44
N ILE A 78 -13.50 -9.90 -15.06
CA ILE A 78 -14.29 -11.02 -14.60
C ILE A 78 -13.51 -11.71 -13.47
N LEU A 79 -14.17 -11.90 -12.32
CA LEU A 79 -13.54 -12.48 -11.14
C LEU A 79 -13.38 -14.00 -11.31
N PRO A 80 -12.17 -14.57 -11.16
CA PRO A 80 -11.88 -15.97 -11.48
C PRO A 80 -12.30 -16.96 -10.37
N TRP A 81 -12.74 -16.45 -9.21
CA TRP A 81 -13.17 -17.29 -8.09
C TRP A 81 -14.68 -17.43 -8.01
N ARG A 82 -15.18 -18.59 -7.59
CA ARG A 82 -16.61 -18.90 -7.34
C ARG A 82 -17.56 -18.65 -8.53
N GLY A 83 -17.04 -18.64 -9.77
CA GLY A 83 -17.72 -18.01 -10.88
C GLY A 83 -18.14 -18.90 -12.06
N GLU A 84 -18.05 -20.23 -11.99
CA GLU A 84 -18.44 -21.08 -13.12
C GLU A 84 -19.97 -21.10 -13.34
N ILE A 85 -20.76 -21.01 -12.25
CA ILE A 85 -22.24 -21.03 -12.32
C ILE A 85 -22.80 -19.60 -12.43
N ASP A 86 -22.24 -18.66 -11.67
CA ASP A 86 -22.69 -17.27 -11.61
C ASP A 86 -21.51 -16.31 -11.84
N PRO A 87 -21.05 -16.12 -13.11
CA PRO A 87 -19.92 -15.26 -13.41
C PRO A 87 -20.14 -13.86 -12.86
N THR A 88 -19.18 -13.38 -12.09
CA THR A 88 -19.20 -12.06 -11.47
C THR A 88 -18.08 -11.21 -12.05
N ALA A 89 -18.33 -9.95 -12.36
CA ALA A 89 -17.31 -8.99 -12.76
C ALA A 89 -17.16 -7.88 -11.72
N ARG A 90 -16.09 -7.11 -11.82
CA ARG A 90 -15.89 -5.91 -10.99
C ARG A 90 -15.37 -4.74 -11.82
N MET A 91 -15.64 -3.53 -11.35
CA MET A 91 -14.99 -2.29 -11.78
C MET A 91 -14.68 -1.44 -10.55
N PHE A 92 -13.53 -0.77 -10.56
CA PHE A 92 -13.28 0.31 -9.61
C PHE A 92 -14.11 1.54 -9.99
N CYS A 93 -14.47 2.36 -9.00
CA CYS A 93 -15.28 3.53 -9.21
C CYS A 93 -14.55 4.80 -8.82
N ASP A 94 -14.82 5.86 -9.56
CA ASP A 94 -14.60 7.23 -9.13
C ASP A 94 -15.85 7.72 -8.40
N ILE A 95 -15.67 8.40 -7.28
CA ILE A 95 -16.79 8.90 -6.48
C ILE A 95 -16.99 10.38 -6.76
N THR A 96 -18.26 10.77 -6.97
CA THR A 96 -18.66 12.16 -7.16
C THR A 96 -19.79 12.57 -6.22
N THR A 97 -19.95 13.85 -6.04
CA THR A 97 -21.14 14.45 -5.46
C THR A 97 -22.30 14.44 -6.47
N PRO A 98 -23.55 14.62 -6.06
CA PRO A 98 -24.72 14.62 -6.98
C PRO A 98 -24.67 15.70 -8.06
N ASP A 99 -23.93 16.79 -7.85
CA ASP A 99 -23.69 17.84 -8.84
C ASP A 99 -22.52 17.53 -9.79
N GLY A 100 -21.96 16.31 -9.72
CA GLY A 100 -20.93 15.79 -10.62
C GLY A 100 -19.51 16.23 -10.31
N GLN A 101 -19.28 16.88 -9.16
CA GLN A 101 -17.92 17.20 -8.72
C GLN A 101 -17.24 15.97 -8.12
N PRO A 102 -15.91 15.79 -8.27
CA PRO A 102 -15.20 14.74 -7.57
C PRO A 102 -15.42 14.81 -6.06
N ALA A 103 -15.73 13.68 -5.45
CA ALA A 103 -15.81 13.59 -4.00
C ALA A 103 -14.41 13.74 -3.39
N VAL A 104 -14.19 14.82 -2.65
CA VAL A 104 -12.87 15.16 -2.08
C VAL A 104 -12.42 14.15 -1.02
N ALA A 105 -13.34 13.35 -0.48
CA ALA A 105 -13.05 12.27 0.48
C ALA A 105 -12.68 10.92 -0.16
N ASP A 106 -12.73 10.82 -1.50
CA ASP A 106 -12.37 9.59 -2.20
C ASP A 106 -10.83 9.42 -2.29
N PRO A 107 -10.24 8.37 -1.67
CA PRO A 107 -8.80 8.12 -1.73
C PRO A 107 -8.27 7.96 -3.17
N ARG A 108 -9.04 7.33 -4.06
CA ARG A 108 -8.67 7.17 -5.47
C ARG A 108 -8.57 8.52 -6.17
N HIS A 109 -9.47 9.46 -5.85
CA HIS A 109 -9.41 10.84 -6.35
C HIS A 109 -8.19 11.60 -5.79
N VAL A 110 -7.83 11.40 -4.52
CA VAL A 110 -6.61 12.00 -3.93
C VAL A 110 -5.37 11.60 -4.73
N LEU A 111 -5.22 10.31 -5.07
CA LEU A 111 -4.11 9.86 -5.91
C LEU A 111 -4.17 10.46 -7.32
N LYS A 112 -5.33 10.46 -7.97
CA LYS A 112 -5.50 11.09 -9.31
C LYS A 112 -5.08 12.55 -9.31
N ARG A 113 -5.43 13.30 -8.28
CA ARG A 113 -5.03 14.72 -8.12
C ARG A 113 -3.51 14.87 -7.97
N SER A 114 -2.87 13.99 -7.21
CA SER A 114 -1.41 13.99 -7.06
C SER A 114 -0.70 13.62 -8.36
N LEU A 115 -1.24 12.65 -9.10
CA LEU A 115 -0.72 12.27 -10.42
C LEU A 115 -0.89 13.39 -11.46
N ALA A 116 -1.99 14.16 -11.41
CA ALA A 116 -2.17 15.33 -12.25
C ALA A 116 -1.10 16.40 -11.97
N LYS A 117 -0.78 16.67 -10.69
CA LYS A 117 0.33 17.58 -10.33
C LYS A 117 1.68 17.10 -10.88
N ALA A 118 1.94 15.78 -10.84
CA ALA A 118 3.15 15.21 -11.43
C ALA A 118 3.18 15.40 -12.95
N ALA A 119 2.03 15.18 -13.63
CA ALA A 119 1.90 15.37 -15.06
C ALA A 119 2.09 16.85 -15.49
N ASP A 120 1.56 17.79 -14.72
CA ASP A 120 1.78 19.23 -14.91
C ASP A 120 3.27 19.61 -14.77
N ALA A 121 4.02 18.89 -13.94
CA ALA A 121 5.47 19.01 -13.80
C ALA A 121 6.25 18.20 -14.88
N GLY A 122 5.57 17.55 -15.82
CA GLY A 122 6.16 16.77 -16.91
C GLY A 122 6.46 15.31 -16.59
N PHE A 123 6.00 14.79 -15.43
CA PHE A 123 6.34 13.44 -14.96
C PHE A 123 5.18 12.45 -15.02
N THR A 124 5.48 11.22 -15.39
CA THR A 124 4.64 10.05 -15.14
C THR A 124 5.24 9.27 -13.97
N PHE A 125 4.41 8.90 -13.01
CA PHE A 125 4.82 8.18 -11.81
C PHE A 125 4.50 6.69 -11.91
N TYR A 126 5.55 5.86 -11.84
CA TYR A 126 5.45 4.40 -11.84
C TYR A 126 5.83 3.84 -10.48
N THR A 127 5.14 2.77 -10.09
CA THR A 127 5.38 2.06 -8.83
C THR A 127 5.45 0.56 -9.07
N HIS A 128 6.23 -0.12 -8.21
CA HIS A 128 6.43 -1.57 -8.21
C HIS A 128 6.46 -2.03 -6.75
N PRO A 129 5.38 -2.61 -6.23
CA PRO A 129 5.31 -3.08 -4.84
C PRO A 129 5.81 -4.52 -4.72
N GLU A 130 6.55 -4.78 -3.63
CA GLU A 130 6.89 -6.10 -3.08
C GLU A 130 5.94 -6.32 -1.90
N ILE A 131 4.98 -7.27 -2.01
CA ILE A 131 3.87 -7.36 -1.06
C ILE A 131 4.03 -8.61 -0.18
N GLU A 132 4.38 -8.38 1.08
CA GLU A 132 4.50 -9.42 2.08
C GLU A 132 3.17 -9.67 2.81
N PHE A 133 2.94 -10.93 3.19
CA PHE A 133 1.78 -11.34 3.98
C PHE A 133 2.06 -12.66 4.71
N TYR A 134 1.26 -12.93 5.73
CA TYR A 134 1.33 -14.18 6.49
C TYR A 134 0.18 -15.12 6.14
N LEU A 135 0.50 -16.41 6.05
CA LEU A 135 -0.46 -17.50 6.03
C LEU A 135 -0.52 -18.17 7.40
N LEU A 136 -1.70 -18.21 7.95
CA LEU A 136 -2.02 -18.79 9.26
C LEU A 136 -2.95 -19.99 9.07
N LYS A 137 -2.93 -20.93 10.01
CA LYS A 137 -3.83 -22.08 9.98
C LYS A 137 -5.30 -21.67 10.10
N SER A 138 -5.57 -20.61 10.87
CA SER A 138 -6.92 -20.05 11.03
C SER A 138 -6.85 -18.58 11.49
N SER A 139 -8.01 -17.91 11.55
CA SER A 139 -8.16 -16.58 12.16
C SER A 139 -8.23 -16.62 13.69
N SER A 140 -8.40 -17.82 14.28
CA SER A 140 -8.43 -18.02 15.72
C SER A 140 -7.01 -18.11 16.26
N PHE A 141 -6.78 -17.57 17.45
CA PHE A 141 -5.48 -17.62 18.10
C PHE A 141 -5.62 -17.88 19.61
N GLY A 142 -4.63 -18.58 20.15
CA GLY A 142 -4.50 -18.84 21.59
C GLY A 142 -3.62 -17.81 22.31
N PRO A 143 -3.24 -18.08 23.57
CA PRO A 143 -2.34 -17.21 24.34
C PRO A 143 -0.97 -16.98 23.70
N GLU A 144 -0.50 -17.93 22.88
CA GLU A 144 0.78 -17.85 22.15
C GLU A 144 0.69 -17.04 20.83
N GLY A 145 -0.50 -16.57 20.49
CA GLY A 145 -0.77 -15.85 19.25
C GLY A 145 -1.28 -16.75 18.12
N PRO A 146 -1.35 -16.20 16.87
CA PRO A 146 -1.79 -16.96 15.70
C PRO A 146 -0.76 -18.00 15.26
N GLU A 147 -1.23 -19.13 14.73
CA GLU A 147 -0.40 -20.26 14.29
C GLU A 147 -0.09 -20.19 12.79
N PRO A 148 1.20 -20.08 12.38
CA PRO A 148 1.58 -20.08 10.98
C PRO A 148 1.38 -21.45 10.33
N VAL A 149 1.23 -21.47 8.99
CA VAL A 149 1.01 -22.73 8.24
C VAL A 149 2.25 -23.63 8.15
N ASP A 150 3.43 -23.03 8.33
CA ASP A 150 4.71 -23.74 8.25
C ASP A 150 5.77 -23.10 9.18
N SER A 151 6.99 -23.62 9.11
CA SER A 151 8.17 -23.13 9.84
C SER A 151 9.34 -22.83 8.90
N ALA A 152 9.08 -22.66 7.59
CA ALA A 152 10.08 -22.38 6.59
C ALA A 152 10.63 -20.94 6.75
N GLY A 153 11.74 -20.66 6.10
CA GLY A 153 12.44 -19.39 6.13
C GLY A 153 12.70 -18.82 4.74
N TYR A 154 13.57 -17.82 4.69
CA TYR A 154 13.84 -17.01 3.51
C TYR A 154 14.34 -17.86 2.33
N PHE A 155 13.62 -17.79 1.20
CA PHE A 155 13.85 -18.56 -0.02
C PHE A 155 13.75 -20.09 0.12
N ASP A 156 13.26 -20.61 1.23
CA ASP A 156 13.09 -22.06 1.38
C ASP A 156 12.13 -22.59 0.32
N ASN A 157 12.59 -23.63 -0.37
CA ASN A 157 11.77 -24.39 -1.30
C ASN A 157 11.31 -25.68 -0.63
N VAL A 158 10.05 -25.70 -0.18
CA VAL A 158 9.41 -26.89 0.43
C VAL A 158 8.44 -27.50 -0.56
N PRO A 159 8.86 -28.53 -1.32
CA PRO A 159 7.99 -29.19 -2.31
C PRO A 159 6.72 -29.74 -1.67
N GLY A 160 5.55 -29.46 -2.26
CA GLY A 160 4.25 -29.89 -1.74
C GLY A 160 3.81 -29.20 -0.44
N GLY A 161 4.56 -28.19 0.02
CA GLY A 161 4.17 -27.36 1.16
C GLY A 161 3.00 -26.43 0.83
N THR A 162 2.14 -26.18 1.81
CA THR A 162 0.95 -25.31 1.68
C THR A 162 1.30 -23.92 1.10
N ALA A 163 2.36 -23.29 1.60
CA ALA A 163 2.77 -21.96 1.12
C ALA A 163 3.24 -21.97 -0.35
N HIS A 164 3.93 -23.06 -0.78
CA HIS A 164 4.37 -23.17 -2.18
C HIS A 164 3.17 -23.28 -3.15
N ASP A 165 2.24 -24.15 -2.86
CA ASP A 165 1.02 -24.31 -3.68
C ASP A 165 0.14 -23.06 -3.63
N PHE A 166 0.08 -22.41 -2.48
CA PHE A 166 -0.63 -21.15 -2.30
C PHE A 166 -0.10 -20.06 -3.24
N ARG A 167 1.23 -19.80 -3.23
CA ARG A 167 1.84 -18.79 -4.10
C ARG A 167 1.58 -19.11 -5.56
N ARG A 168 1.78 -20.37 -5.98
CA ARG A 168 1.52 -20.80 -7.37
C ARG A 168 0.07 -20.53 -7.79
N ARG A 169 -0.90 -20.83 -6.93
CA ARG A 169 -2.32 -20.59 -7.18
C ARG A 169 -2.63 -19.09 -7.24
N SER A 170 -2.09 -18.32 -6.31
CA SER A 170 -2.27 -16.87 -6.24
C SER A 170 -1.71 -16.16 -7.46
N VAL A 171 -0.47 -16.49 -7.86
CA VAL A 171 0.16 -15.92 -9.06
C VAL A 171 -0.69 -16.20 -10.30
N ARG A 172 -1.15 -17.44 -10.49
CA ARG A 172 -2.01 -17.78 -11.61
C ARG A 172 -3.29 -16.97 -11.63
N MET A 173 -3.95 -16.80 -10.48
CA MET A 173 -5.19 -16.04 -10.37
C MET A 173 -4.96 -14.53 -10.64
N LEU A 174 -3.83 -13.99 -10.21
CA LEU A 174 -3.44 -12.60 -10.53
C LEU A 174 -3.20 -12.41 -12.03
N GLU A 175 -2.46 -13.32 -12.67
CA GLU A 175 -2.21 -13.27 -14.12
C GLU A 175 -3.52 -13.42 -14.92
N ASP A 176 -4.46 -14.27 -14.49
CA ASP A 176 -5.79 -14.40 -15.10
C ASP A 176 -6.60 -13.08 -15.02
N LEU A 177 -6.31 -12.23 -14.04
CA LEU A 177 -6.86 -10.88 -13.89
C LEU A 177 -6.05 -9.80 -14.62
N GLY A 178 -5.03 -10.18 -15.40
CA GLY A 178 -4.14 -9.24 -16.08
C GLY A 178 -3.18 -8.49 -15.16
N ILE A 179 -3.01 -8.94 -13.91
CA ILE A 179 -2.06 -8.38 -12.96
C ILE A 179 -0.75 -9.17 -13.06
N SER A 180 0.24 -8.58 -13.72
CA SER A 180 1.52 -9.26 -13.95
C SER A 180 2.34 -9.34 -12.67
N VAL A 181 2.86 -10.53 -12.41
CA VAL A 181 3.77 -10.83 -11.28
C VAL A 181 5.21 -10.92 -11.79
N GLU A 182 6.16 -10.37 -11.01
CA GLU A 182 7.58 -10.47 -11.34
C GLU A 182 8.18 -11.76 -10.76
N PHE A 183 8.03 -11.98 -9.45
CA PHE A 183 8.36 -13.24 -8.79
C PHE A 183 7.64 -13.40 -7.44
N SER A 184 7.81 -14.56 -6.83
CA SER A 184 7.26 -14.87 -5.52
C SER A 184 8.17 -15.85 -4.77
N HIS A 185 8.26 -15.70 -3.46
CA HIS A 185 9.07 -16.57 -2.62
C HIS A 185 8.53 -16.66 -1.19
N HIS A 186 9.09 -17.57 -0.40
CA HIS A 186 8.91 -17.62 1.04
C HIS A 186 9.78 -16.55 1.69
N GLU A 187 9.20 -15.81 2.65
CA GLU A 187 9.90 -14.78 3.42
C GLU A 187 10.54 -15.33 4.71
N GLY A 188 11.20 -14.44 5.49
CA GLY A 188 11.97 -14.81 6.67
C GLY A 188 11.16 -15.34 7.83
N GLY A 189 9.90 -14.96 7.96
CA GLY A 189 9.01 -15.46 9.02
C GLY A 189 8.32 -16.78 8.67
N PRO A 190 8.02 -17.64 9.66
CA PRO A 190 7.25 -18.87 9.43
C PRO A 190 5.87 -18.53 8.85
N GLY A 191 5.49 -19.14 7.74
CA GLY A 191 4.25 -18.84 7.02
C GLY A 191 4.23 -17.48 6.32
N GLN A 192 5.35 -16.76 6.26
CA GLN A 192 5.44 -15.48 5.57
C GLN A 192 5.79 -15.67 4.09
N ASN A 193 5.09 -14.93 3.24
CA ASN A 193 5.21 -15.02 1.80
C ASN A 193 5.31 -13.62 1.21
N GLU A 194 5.97 -13.52 0.05
CA GLU A 194 6.06 -12.31 -0.75
C GLU A 194 5.69 -12.60 -2.19
N ILE A 195 4.95 -11.68 -2.80
CA ILE A 195 4.64 -11.69 -4.23
C ILE A 195 4.82 -10.26 -4.76
N ASP A 196 5.68 -10.11 -5.76
CA ASP A 196 6.03 -8.82 -6.34
C ASP A 196 5.23 -8.59 -7.62
N LEU A 197 4.54 -7.48 -7.68
CA LEU A 197 3.85 -7.06 -8.90
C LEU A 197 4.82 -6.34 -9.82
N ARG A 198 4.66 -6.52 -11.13
CA ARG A 198 5.40 -5.72 -12.10
C ARG A 198 5.03 -4.24 -11.98
N TYR A 199 5.99 -3.39 -12.31
CA TYR A 199 5.74 -1.94 -12.32
C TYR A 199 4.61 -1.56 -13.28
N ALA A 200 3.80 -0.61 -12.86
CA ALA A 200 2.75 0.02 -13.66
C ALA A 200 2.61 1.49 -13.20
N ASP A 201 1.77 2.26 -13.89
CA ASP A 201 1.40 3.58 -13.36
C ASP A 201 0.78 3.43 -11.96
N ALA A 202 0.95 4.46 -11.14
CA ALA A 202 0.64 4.35 -9.71
C ALA A 202 -0.86 4.16 -9.43
N LEU A 203 -1.77 4.65 -10.29
CA LEU A 203 -3.20 4.43 -10.11
C LEU A 203 -3.57 2.97 -10.38
N ALA A 204 -3.11 2.41 -11.50
CA ALA A 204 -3.31 1.01 -11.83
C ALA A 204 -2.68 0.10 -10.75
N THR A 205 -1.49 0.46 -10.25
CA THR A 205 -0.84 -0.30 -9.17
C THR A 205 -1.65 -0.26 -7.87
N ALA A 206 -2.21 0.88 -7.48
CA ALA A 206 -3.06 0.98 -6.29
C ALA A 206 -4.33 0.14 -6.42
N ASP A 207 -5.01 0.18 -7.58
CA ASP A 207 -6.15 -0.69 -7.90
C ASP A 207 -5.73 -2.19 -7.86
N ASN A 208 -4.55 -2.52 -8.39
CA ASN A 208 -3.99 -3.87 -8.37
C ASN A 208 -3.69 -4.36 -6.95
N ILE A 209 -3.18 -3.50 -6.05
CA ILE A 209 -2.95 -3.87 -4.64
C ILE A 209 -4.26 -4.22 -3.95
N MET A 210 -5.33 -3.46 -4.17
CA MET A 210 -6.64 -3.78 -3.60
C MET A 210 -7.20 -5.10 -4.14
N THR A 211 -7.00 -5.35 -5.43
CA THR A 211 -7.36 -6.63 -6.07
C THR A 211 -6.49 -7.76 -5.53
N PHE A 212 -5.19 -7.57 -5.42
CA PHE A 212 -4.23 -8.51 -4.85
C PHE A 212 -4.65 -9.00 -3.46
N ARG A 213 -4.97 -8.07 -2.55
CA ARG A 213 -5.42 -8.42 -1.20
C ARG A 213 -6.67 -9.29 -1.21
N THR A 214 -7.56 -9.05 -2.15
CA THR A 214 -8.77 -9.86 -2.32
C THR A 214 -8.42 -11.25 -2.85
N VAL A 215 -7.60 -11.34 -3.90
CA VAL A 215 -7.12 -12.62 -4.47
C VAL A 215 -6.46 -13.48 -3.40
N ILE A 216 -5.53 -12.92 -2.65
CA ILE A 216 -4.81 -13.65 -1.59
C ILE A 216 -5.78 -14.24 -0.56
N LYS A 217 -6.79 -13.47 -0.14
CA LYS A 217 -7.81 -13.94 0.80
C LYS A 217 -8.74 -15.00 0.18
N GLU A 218 -9.11 -14.87 -1.09
CA GLU A 218 -9.92 -15.87 -1.78
C GLU A 218 -9.18 -17.20 -1.96
N VAL A 219 -7.90 -17.16 -2.34
CA VAL A 219 -7.06 -18.37 -2.42
C VAL A 219 -6.89 -19.01 -1.03
N ALA A 220 -6.77 -18.19 0.03
CA ALA A 220 -6.69 -18.71 1.39
C ALA A 220 -7.97 -19.46 1.79
N ILE A 221 -9.15 -18.94 1.44
CA ILE A 221 -10.44 -19.62 1.66
C ILE A 221 -10.49 -20.93 0.88
N GLU A 222 -10.09 -20.94 -0.40
CA GLU A 222 -10.05 -22.15 -1.23
C GLU A 222 -9.15 -23.24 -0.64
N GLN A 223 -8.05 -22.86 0.00
CA GLN A 223 -7.07 -23.79 0.57
C GLN A 223 -7.27 -24.08 2.07
N GLY A 224 -8.33 -23.54 2.67
CA GLY A 224 -8.62 -23.79 4.09
C GLY A 224 -7.59 -23.20 5.06
N VAL A 225 -6.93 -22.10 4.67
CA VAL A 225 -5.98 -21.33 5.49
C VAL A 225 -6.45 -19.90 5.63
N TYR A 226 -5.76 -19.10 6.43
CA TYR A 226 -6.08 -17.70 6.65
C TYR A 226 -4.90 -16.80 6.23
N ALA A 227 -5.16 -15.79 5.39
CA ALA A 227 -4.16 -14.82 4.98
C ALA A 227 -4.36 -13.49 5.71
N THR A 228 -3.26 -12.91 6.20
CA THR A 228 -3.29 -11.59 6.85
C THR A 228 -2.20 -10.67 6.31
N PHE A 229 -2.58 -9.40 6.11
CA PHE A 229 -1.68 -8.28 5.80
C PHE A 229 -1.34 -7.46 7.05
N MET A 230 -1.60 -7.99 8.23
CA MET A 230 -1.24 -7.33 9.48
C MET A 230 0.27 -7.06 9.53
N PRO A 231 0.71 -5.82 9.81
CA PRO A 231 2.13 -5.44 9.75
C PRO A 231 3.05 -6.28 10.65
N LYS A 232 2.56 -6.71 11.82
CA LYS A 232 3.32 -7.54 12.78
C LYS A 232 2.39 -8.55 13.47
N PRO A 233 2.05 -9.66 12.81
CA PRO A 233 1.11 -10.63 13.39
C PRO A 233 1.76 -11.53 14.44
N LEU A 234 3.08 -11.75 14.38
CA LEU A 234 3.81 -12.65 15.28
C LEU A 234 4.89 -11.89 16.06
N GLY A 235 4.87 -12.00 17.36
CA GLY A 235 5.92 -11.47 18.23
C GLY A 235 7.28 -12.13 17.97
N GLY A 236 8.37 -11.35 17.92
CA GLY A 236 9.72 -11.88 17.71
C GLY A 236 9.98 -12.48 16.32
N LYS A 237 9.09 -12.27 15.35
CA LYS A 237 9.25 -12.67 13.96
C LYS A 237 9.21 -11.44 13.06
N PRO A 238 9.69 -11.51 11.79
CA PRO A 238 9.59 -10.40 10.84
C PRO A 238 8.17 -9.85 10.71
N GLY A 239 8.04 -8.56 10.41
CA GLY A 239 6.77 -7.95 10.02
C GLY A 239 6.58 -7.97 8.51
N SER A 240 5.38 -7.64 8.03
CA SER A 240 5.05 -7.58 6.60
C SER A 240 5.14 -6.17 6.06
N GLY A 241 6.12 -5.93 5.19
CA GLY A 241 6.32 -4.71 4.42
C GLY A 241 5.58 -4.74 3.09
N MET A 242 5.45 -3.57 2.51
CA MET A 242 5.12 -3.37 1.12
C MET A 242 6.17 -2.41 0.54
N HIS A 243 7.41 -2.89 0.42
CA HIS A 243 8.48 -2.10 -0.15
C HIS A 243 8.07 -1.64 -1.54
N THR A 244 8.15 -0.36 -1.78
CA THR A 244 7.70 0.18 -3.06
C THR A 244 8.84 0.83 -3.81
N HIS A 245 9.18 0.25 -4.95
CA HIS A 245 10.06 0.87 -5.91
C HIS A 245 9.30 1.92 -6.71
N MET A 246 9.94 3.07 -6.91
CA MET A 246 9.36 4.22 -7.57
C MET A 246 10.30 4.74 -8.64
N SER A 247 9.72 5.24 -9.73
CA SER A 247 10.42 5.98 -10.76
C SER A 247 9.53 7.07 -11.37
N LEU A 248 10.17 8.15 -11.82
CA LEU A 248 9.53 9.19 -12.62
C LEU A 248 10.02 9.08 -14.06
N PHE A 249 9.14 9.30 -15.02
CA PHE A 249 9.46 9.34 -16.44
C PHE A 249 9.04 10.67 -17.06
N GLU A 250 9.91 11.24 -17.87
CA GLU A 250 9.60 12.34 -18.81
C GLU A 250 9.39 11.71 -20.18
N GLY A 251 8.12 11.52 -20.58
CA GLY A 251 7.81 10.68 -21.74
C GLY A 251 8.32 9.26 -21.55
N ASP A 252 9.20 8.81 -22.44
CA ASP A 252 9.80 7.47 -22.40
C ASP A 252 11.17 7.43 -21.67
N VAL A 253 11.63 8.55 -21.10
CA VAL A 253 12.93 8.67 -20.46
C VAL A 253 12.79 8.59 -18.95
N ASN A 254 13.55 7.69 -18.31
CA ASN A 254 13.59 7.58 -16.86
C ASN A 254 14.32 8.79 -16.27
N ALA A 255 13.60 9.64 -15.55
CA ALA A 255 14.12 10.87 -14.96
C ALA A 255 15.10 10.64 -13.79
N PHE A 256 15.16 9.42 -13.24
CA PHE A 256 16.12 9.06 -12.16
C PHE A 256 17.45 8.58 -12.68
N TYR A 257 17.60 8.37 -13.99
CA TYR A 257 18.83 7.90 -14.60
C TYR A 257 19.69 9.05 -15.14
N GLU A 258 20.99 9.01 -14.84
CA GLU A 258 21.99 9.88 -15.45
C GLU A 258 23.30 9.11 -15.64
N GLU A 259 23.71 8.94 -16.91
CA GLU A 259 24.91 8.21 -17.23
C GLU A 259 26.16 8.89 -16.65
N GLY A 260 27.02 8.12 -15.95
CA GLY A 260 28.24 8.63 -15.35
C GLY A 260 28.08 9.31 -13.99
N ALA A 261 26.84 9.54 -13.52
CA ALA A 261 26.59 10.01 -12.16
C ALA A 261 26.84 8.90 -11.13
N THR A 262 27.07 9.27 -9.88
CA THR A 262 27.20 8.31 -8.77
C THR A 262 25.96 7.44 -8.69
N TYR A 263 26.12 6.11 -8.74
CA TYR A 263 25.04 5.10 -8.82
C TYR A 263 24.14 5.26 -10.04
N GLN A 264 24.57 5.98 -11.08
CA GLN A 264 23.76 6.37 -12.23
C GLN A 264 22.48 7.13 -11.84
N LEU A 265 22.47 7.74 -10.67
CA LEU A 265 21.34 8.45 -10.09
C LEU A 265 21.39 9.94 -10.47
N SER A 266 20.38 10.39 -11.18
CA SER A 266 20.26 11.78 -11.64
C SER A 266 20.06 12.77 -10.48
N LYS A 267 20.23 14.04 -10.80
CA LYS A 267 19.87 15.13 -9.87
C LYS A 267 18.40 15.06 -9.44
N THR A 268 17.49 14.79 -10.37
CA THR A 268 16.06 14.59 -10.10
C THR A 268 15.83 13.46 -9.10
N GLY A 269 16.47 12.31 -9.31
CA GLY A 269 16.38 11.17 -8.38
C GLY A 269 16.89 11.52 -6.98
N ARG A 270 18.00 12.24 -6.89
CA ARG A 270 18.55 12.70 -5.59
C ARG A 270 17.63 13.64 -4.85
N HIS A 271 17.04 14.63 -5.54
CA HIS A 271 16.07 15.53 -4.93
C HIS A 271 14.79 14.80 -4.49
N PHE A 272 14.34 13.82 -5.29
CA PHE A 272 13.18 12.99 -4.93
C PHE A 272 13.44 12.19 -3.64
N ILE A 273 14.60 11.54 -3.50
CA ILE A 273 15.00 10.85 -2.27
C ILE A 273 15.05 11.83 -1.09
N ALA A 274 15.68 13.00 -1.28
CA ALA A 274 15.76 14.01 -0.23
C ALA A 274 14.38 14.47 0.26
N GLY A 275 13.41 14.59 -0.66
CA GLY A 275 12.01 14.87 -0.35
C GLY A 275 11.37 13.76 0.50
N LEU A 276 11.55 12.50 0.12
CA LEU A 276 11.07 11.35 0.89
C LEU A 276 11.64 11.34 2.31
N LEU A 277 12.95 11.57 2.46
CA LEU A 277 13.60 11.60 3.78
C LEU A 277 13.07 12.75 4.64
N ARG A 278 12.96 13.95 4.07
CA ARG A 278 12.53 15.15 4.80
C ARG A 278 11.13 14.99 5.37
N HIS A 279 10.22 14.40 4.59
CA HIS A 279 8.81 14.26 4.96
C HIS A 279 8.45 12.87 5.51
N ALA A 280 9.43 11.99 5.75
CA ALA A 280 9.20 10.62 6.18
C ALA A 280 8.37 10.52 7.46
N ALA A 281 8.66 11.33 8.48
CA ALA A 281 7.91 11.34 9.73
C ALA A 281 6.47 11.83 9.54
N GLU A 282 6.29 12.86 8.69
CA GLU A 282 5.00 13.49 8.41
C GLU A 282 4.03 12.53 7.70
N ILE A 283 4.52 11.72 6.75
CA ILE A 283 3.70 10.77 6.00
C ILE A 283 3.50 9.43 6.74
N SER A 284 4.20 9.22 7.85
CA SER A 284 4.25 7.92 8.55
C SER A 284 2.88 7.46 9.05
N ALA A 285 2.00 8.36 9.51
CA ALA A 285 0.65 8.01 9.95
C ALA A 285 -0.24 7.41 8.85
N VAL A 286 0.13 7.58 7.58
CA VAL A 286 -0.58 7.01 6.41
C VAL A 286 0.17 5.82 5.82
N THR A 287 1.50 5.89 5.70
CA THR A 287 2.31 4.76 5.22
C THR A 287 2.38 3.61 6.23
N ASN A 288 2.16 3.92 7.51
CA ASN A 288 2.17 3.01 8.67
C ASN A 288 0.98 3.33 9.57
N GLN A 289 -0.21 3.06 9.06
CA GLN A 289 -1.45 3.64 9.58
C GLN A 289 -2.06 2.95 10.81
N PHE A 290 -1.49 1.84 11.28
CA PHE A 290 -2.02 1.09 12.43
C PHE A 290 -1.08 1.16 13.63
N VAL A 291 -1.63 1.02 14.84
CA VAL A 291 -0.81 0.81 16.05
C VAL A 291 0.19 -0.32 15.83
N ASN A 292 -0.25 -1.38 15.17
CA ASN A 292 0.57 -2.55 14.88
C ASN A 292 1.72 -2.27 13.87
N SER A 293 1.58 -1.25 13.01
CA SER A 293 2.64 -0.83 12.08
C SER A 293 3.94 -0.45 12.81
N TYR A 294 3.83 0.20 13.96
CA TYR A 294 4.99 0.62 14.77
C TYR A 294 5.65 -0.54 15.50
N LYS A 295 4.92 -1.63 15.73
CA LYS A 295 5.50 -2.89 16.21
C LYS A 295 6.34 -3.58 15.13
N ARG A 296 6.05 -3.36 13.83
CA ARG A 296 6.92 -3.74 12.73
C ARG A 296 8.16 -2.85 12.68
N LEU A 297 7.98 -1.54 12.62
CA LEU A 297 9.08 -0.58 12.45
C LEU A 297 10.12 -0.68 13.59
N TRP A 298 9.69 -0.93 14.82
CA TRP A 298 10.54 -0.94 16.01
C TRP A 298 10.75 -2.31 16.63
N GLY A 299 10.20 -3.36 16.01
CA GLY A 299 10.18 -4.72 16.61
C GLY A 299 11.20 -5.69 16.05
N GLY A 300 12.28 -5.24 15.42
CA GLY A 300 13.32 -6.12 14.86
C GLY A 300 14.12 -5.47 13.74
N ASP A 301 15.00 -6.25 13.10
CA ASP A 301 16.03 -5.79 12.19
C ASP A 301 15.63 -5.82 10.69
N GLU A 302 14.34 -6.02 10.36
CA GLU A 302 13.93 -6.16 8.95
C GLU A 302 13.13 -4.98 8.42
N ALA A 303 12.84 -4.00 9.27
CA ALA A 303 12.17 -2.77 8.90
C ALA A 303 13.03 -1.55 9.25
N PRO A 304 12.98 -0.47 8.46
CA PRO A 304 13.73 0.74 8.78
C PRO A 304 13.09 1.47 9.97
N SER A 305 13.91 1.87 10.93
CA SER A 305 13.48 2.66 12.09
C SER A 305 14.05 4.08 12.08
N PHE A 306 14.99 4.35 11.16
CA PHE A 306 15.70 5.63 11.07
C PHE A 306 15.63 6.21 9.66
N ILE A 307 15.58 7.53 9.58
CA ILE A 307 15.47 8.29 8.32
C ILE A 307 16.86 8.35 7.67
N THR A 308 17.14 7.40 6.81
CA THR A 308 18.41 7.26 6.10
C THR A 308 18.17 6.80 4.66
N TRP A 309 19.15 7.02 3.80
CA TRP A 309 19.19 6.39 2.49
C TRP A 309 20.53 5.70 2.27
N GLY A 310 20.58 4.77 1.34
CA GLY A 310 21.85 4.14 0.97
C GLY A 310 21.74 3.35 -0.32
N HIS A 311 22.89 3.22 -0.99
CA HIS A 311 23.01 2.36 -2.15
C HIS A 311 23.16 0.91 -1.68
N ASN A 312 22.26 0.06 -2.14
CA ASN A 312 22.25 -1.37 -1.81
C ASN A 312 22.19 -1.70 -0.30
N ASN A 313 21.76 -0.75 0.54
CA ASN A 313 21.66 -0.89 1.99
C ASN A 313 20.22 -1.23 2.40
N ARG A 314 19.97 -2.45 2.87
CA ARG A 314 18.65 -2.94 3.29
C ARG A 314 18.15 -2.37 4.63
N SER A 315 19.03 -1.78 5.43
CA SER A 315 18.66 -1.16 6.70
C SER A 315 18.23 0.31 6.54
N ALA A 316 18.44 0.90 5.36
CA ALA A 316 18.03 2.27 5.06
C ALA A 316 16.53 2.39 4.80
N LEU A 317 15.94 3.55 5.11
CA LEU A 317 14.56 3.88 4.81
C LEU A 317 14.32 3.96 3.30
N VAL A 318 15.23 4.62 2.58
CA VAL A 318 15.22 4.70 1.12
C VAL A 318 16.46 4.00 0.58
N ARG A 319 16.24 2.95 -0.20
CA ARG A 319 17.32 2.20 -0.85
C ARG A 319 17.38 2.54 -2.33
N VAL A 320 18.58 2.79 -2.83
CA VAL A 320 18.86 2.81 -4.27
C VAL A 320 19.35 1.42 -4.65
N PRO A 321 18.58 0.62 -5.41
CA PRO A 321 19.01 -0.72 -5.80
C PRO A 321 20.22 -0.69 -6.72
N MET A 322 20.94 -1.81 -6.78
CA MET A 322 22.09 -1.95 -7.68
C MET A 322 21.69 -1.69 -9.13
N TYR A 323 22.45 -0.81 -9.79
CA TYR A 323 22.29 -0.55 -11.21
C TYR A 323 22.74 -1.77 -12.04
N LYS A 324 21.92 -2.13 -13.01
CA LYS A 324 22.28 -3.14 -14.01
C LYS A 324 22.85 -2.42 -15.25
N PRO A 325 24.08 -2.77 -15.71
CA PRO A 325 24.68 -2.15 -16.89
C PRO A 325 23.71 -2.18 -18.10
N ASN A 326 23.67 -1.09 -18.84
CA ASN A 326 22.80 -0.90 -20.02
C ASN A 326 21.28 -0.97 -19.76
N LYS A 327 20.84 -0.74 -18.52
CA LYS A 327 19.43 -0.73 -18.12
C LYS A 327 19.02 0.56 -17.40
N GLY A 328 19.40 1.73 -17.94
CA GLY A 328 19.03 3.04 -17.40
C GLY A 328 17.51 3.21 -17.17
N GLN A 329 16.68 2.63 -18.03
CA GLN A 329 15.23 2.65 -17.89
C GLN A 329 14.73 1.93 -16.62
N SER A 330 15.55 1.12 -15.96
CA SER A 330 15.18 0.43 -14.72
C SER A 330 15.66 1.16 -13.44
N SER A 331 16.20 2.38 -13.57
CA SER A 331 16.60 3.20 -12.41
C SER A 331 15.38 3.51 -11.54
N ARG A 332 15.50 3.24 -10.25
CA ARG A 332 14.41 3.37 -9.29
C ARG A 332 14.93 3.60 -7.88
N VAL A 333 14.08 4.10 -7.04
CA VAL A 333 14.31 4.23 -5.60
C VAL A 333 13.27 3.38 -4.86
N GLU A 334 13.63 2.77 -3.75
CA GLU A 334 12.78 1.91 -2.96
C GLU A 334 12.50 2.54 -1.59
N TYR A 335 11.23 2.74 -1.27
CA TYR A 335 10.79 3.17 0.07
C TYR A 335 10.39 1.96 0.89
N ARG A 336 11.05 1.74 2.02
CA ARG A 336 10.99 0.48 2.77
C ARG A 336 10.12 0.51 4.03
N ALA A 337 9.69 1.69 4.49
CA ALA A 337 8.85 1.79 5.69
C ALA A 337 7.40 1.37 5.43
N LEU A 338 6.86 1.57 4.22
CA LEU A 338 5.48 1.25 3.87
C LEU A 338 5.13 -0.19 4.23
N ASP A 339 4.00 -0.42 4.89
CA ASP A 339 3.54 -1.76 5.23
C ASP A 339 2.37 -2.25 4.35
N SER A 340 2.15 -3.58 4.36
CA SER A 340 1.18 -4.25 3.49
C SER A 340 -0.28 -3.93 3.81
N ALA A 341 -0.56 -3.24 4.93
CA ALA A 341 -1.92 -2.88 5.35
C ALA A 341 -2.31 -1.44 4.98
N ALA A 342 -1.34 -0.61 4.56
CA ALA A 342 -1.57 0.80 4.26
C ALA A 342 -2.59 1.00 3.13
N ASN A 343 -3.31 2.13 3.15
CA ASN A 343 -4.14 2.56 2.03
C ASN A 343 -3.24 2.94 0.84
N PRO A 344 -3.22 2.17 -0.26
CA PRO A 344 -2.25 2.37 -1.33
C PRO A 344 -2.46 3.70 -2.07
N TYR A 345 -3.68 4.19 -2.19
CA TYR A 345 -3.98 5.45 -2.86
C TYR A 345 -3.39 6.64 -2.09
N LEU A 346 -3.65 6.70 -0.78
CA LEU A 346 -3.16 7.79 0.06
C LEU A 346 -1.65 7.70 0.27
N ALA A 347 -1.11 6.50 0.46
CA ALA A 347 0.33 6.29 0.61
C ALA A 347 1.10 6.73 -0.64
N TYR A 348 0.66 6.34 -1.83
CA TYR A 348 1.29 6.73 -3.09
C TYR A 348 1.16 8.22 -3.38
N ALA A 349 0.00 8.82 -3.06
CA ALA A 349 -0.18 10.26 -3.19
C ALA A 349 0.83 11.05 -2.32
N LEU A 350 1.02 10.63 -1.07
CA LEU A 350 1.94 11.30 -0.14
C LEU A 350 3.42 11.05 -0.49
N MET A 351 3.78 9.82 -0.88
CA MET A 351 5.15 9.52 -1.30
C MET A 351 5.52 10.31 -2.56
N LEU A 352 4.60 10.41 -3.52
CA LEU A 352 4.79 11.24 -4.71
C LEU A 352 4.92 12.72 -4.35
N ALA A 353 4.02 13.25 -3.50
CA ALA A 353 4.05 14.64 -3.07
C ALA A 353 5.36 15.00 -2.35
N ALA A 354 5.83 14.12 -1.45
CA ALA A 354 7.10 14.29 -0.76
C ALA A 354 8.29 14.34 -1.72
N GLY A 355 8.33 13.41 -2.68
CA GLY A 355 9.39 13.38 -3.69
C GLY A 355 9.36 14.58 -4.63
N LEU A 356 8.17 14.98 -5.12
CA LEU A 356 8.00 16.17 -5.96
C LEU A 356 8.39 17.45 -5.22
N LYS A 357 8.06 17.56 -3.94
CA LYS A 357 8.47 18.71 -3.11
C LYS A 357 9.99 18.80 -3.01
N GLY A 358 10.68 17.66 -2.90
CA GLY A 358 12.14 17.61 -2.94
C GLY A 358 12.72 18.12 -4.26
N ILE A 359 12.09 17.79 -5.38
CA ILE A 359 12.49 18.27 -6.72
C ILE A 359 12.21 19.78 -6.85
N GLU A 360 11.01 20.24 -6.49
CA GLU A 360 10.57 21.63 -6.58
C GLU A 360 11.48 22.57 -5.77
N GLU A 361 11.76 22.21 -4.53
CA GLU A 361 12.57 23.02 -3.60
C GLU A 361 14.08 22.75 -3.75
N GLY A 362 14.46 21.76 -4.56
CA GLY A 362 15.86 21.39 -4.76
C GLY A 362 16.55 20.90 -3.47
N TYR A 363 15.87 20.10 -2.67
CA TYR A 363 16.43 19.59 -1.42
C TYR A 363 17.73 18.84 -1.66
N GLU A 364 18.74 19.15 -0.85
CA GLU A 364 20.01 18.45 -0.89
C GLU A 364 19.88 17.08 -0.22
N LEU A 365 20.43 16.06 -0.89
CA LEU A 365 20.49 14.71 -0.37
C LEU A 365 21.62 14.62 0.67
N PRO A 366 21.33 14.19 1.92
CA PRO A 366 22.37 14.02 2.94
C PRO A 366 23.33 12.89 2.55
N PRO A 367 24.48 12.75 3.24
CA PRO A 367 25.36 11.60 3.07
C PRO A 367 24.62 10.27 3.23
N GLU A 368 24.98 9.27 2.43
CA GLU A 368 24.41 7.94 2.52
C GLU A 368 24.80 7.20 3.81
N ALA A 369 23.97 6.28 4.25
CA ALA A 369 24.29 5.33 5.29
C ALA A 369 25.05 4.16 4.68
N GLU A 370 26.38 4.13 4.88
CA GLU A 370 27.25 3.07 4.39
C GLU A 370 27.17 1.81 5.28
N ASP A 371 26.95 2.00 6.58
CA ASP A 371 26.89 0.93 7.57
C ASP A 371 25.48 0.32 7.68
N ASN A 372 25.41 -0.87 8.25
CA ASN A 372 24.15 -1.46 8.67
C ASN A 372 23.57 -0.66 9.85
N VAL A 373 22.54 0.15 9.58
CA VAL A 373 21.90 1.04 10.56
C VAL A 373 21.36 0.29 11.78
N TRP A 374 20.94 -0.97 11.60
CA TRP A 374 20.44 -1.80 12.71
C TRP A 374 21.54 -2.16 13.71
N SER A 375 22.80 -2.35 13.26
CA SER A 375 23.92 -2.73 14.12
C SER A 375 24.54 -1.57 14.89
N LEU A 376 24.23 -0.31 14.53
CA LEU A 376 24.75 0.87 15.21
C LEU A 376 24.10 1.06 16.58
N THR A 377 24.87 1.59 17.53
CA THR A 377 24.36 2.04 18.83
C THR A 377 23.60 3.36 18.67
N ASP A 378 22.76 3.69 19.63
CA ASP A 378 22.04 4.97 19.64
C ASP A 378 22.96 6.19 19.66
N ALA A 379 24.16 6.06 20.28
CA ALA A 379 25.18 7.11 20.30
C ALA A 379 25.77 7.31 18.88
N GLU A 380 26.06 6.23 18.16
CA GLU A 380 26.57 6.29 16.79
C GLU A 380 25.53 6.87 15.83
N ARG A 381 24.27 6.43 15.94
CA ARG A 381 23.17 6.98 15.12
C ARG A 381 22.99 8.48 15.34
N ARG A 382 23.03 8.95 16.59
CA ARG A 382 22.97 10.39 16.92
C ARG A 382 24.19 11.15 16.37
N ALA A 383 25.39 10.57 16.48
CA ALA A 383 26.61 11.20 15.96
C ALA A 383 26.58 11.34 14.44
N LEU A 384 25.96 10.37 13.73
CA LEU A 384 25.75 10.40 12.29
C LEU A 384 24.55 11.26 11.85
N GLY A 385 23.78 11.79 12.79
CA GLY A 385 22.61 12.62 12.49
C GLY A 385 21.39 11.84 11.99
N TYR A 386 21.31 10.53 12.24
CA TYR A 386 20.20 9.69 11.80
C TYR A 386 18.98 9.94 12.72
N ALA A 387 17.99 10.65 12.23
CA ALA A 387 16.75 10.89 12.94
C ALA A 387 15.88 9.62 12.97
N PRO A 388 15.21 9.31 14.09
CA PRO A 388 14.28 8.18 14.16
C PRO A 388 12.98 8.48 13.41
N LEU A 389 12.35 7.44 12.87
CA LEU A 389 10.92 7.47 12.50
C LEU A 389 10.06 7.56 13.76
N PRO A 390 8.78 7.97 13.65
CA PRO A 390 7.87 7.94 14.79
C PRO A 390 7.84 6.58 15.46
N ALA A 391 7.83 6.56 16.80
CA ALA A 391 7.88 5.32 17.58
C ALA A 391 6.50 4.71 17.87
N SER A 392 5.44 5.47 17.63
CA SER A 392 4.05 5.06 17.84
C SER A 392 3.12 5.75 16.86
N LEU A 393 1.91 5.23 16.73
CA LEU A 393 0.86 5.89 15.94
C LEU A 393 0.57 7.32 16.45
N ASP A 394 0.53 7.51 17.77
CA ASP A 394 0.32 8.84 18.39
C ASP A 394 1.37 9.86 17.94
N HIS A 395 2.64 9.46 18.04
CA HIS A 395 3.76 10.30 17.62
C HIS A 395 3.73 10.59 16.10
N ALA A 396 3.31 9.64 15.29
CA ALA A 396 3.14 9.86 13.84
C ALA A 396 1.98 10.80 13.53
N LEU A 397 0.90 10.74 14.31
CA LEU A 397 -0.23 11.65 14.18
C LEU A 397 0.14 13.10 14.56
N GLU A 398 1.04 13.31 15.54
CA GLU A 398 1.57 14.62 15.87
C GLU A 398 2.31 15.24 14.66
N TYR A 399 3.22 14.47 14.01
CA TYR A 399 3.91 14.93 12.79
C TYR A 399 2.94 15.20 11.64
N MET A 400 1.95 14.33 11.44
CA MET A 400 0.96 14.51 10.39
C MET A 400 0.14 15.78 10.59
N GLU A 401 -0.28 16.07 11.84
CA GLU A 401 -1.12 17.22 12.17
C GLU A 401 -0.43 18.56 11.91
N GLU A 402 0.88 18.62 12.07
CA GLU A 402 1.70 19.81 11.82
C GLU A 402 2.15 19.94 10.36
N SER A 403 1.87 18.94 9.50
CA SER A 403 2.39 18.89 8.12
C SER A 403 1.49 19.60 7.12
N GLU A 404 1.96 20.71 6.58
CA GLU A 404 1.33 21.38 5.44
C GLU A 404 1.28 20.47 4.20
N LEU A 405 2.38 19.73 3.92
CA LEU A 405 2.44 18.81 2.79
C LEU A 405 1.35 17.75 2.83
N VAL A 406 1.13 17.13 4.01
CA VAL A 406 0.11 16.09 4.17
C VAL A 406 -1.29 16.70 4.06
N ALA A 407 -1.53 17.85 4.70
CA ALA A 407 -2.82 18.56 4.65
C ALA A 407 -3.21 18.96 3.22
N GLU A 408 -2.28 19.53 2.46
CA GLU A 408 -2.51 19.91 1.05
C GLU A 408 -2.73 18.69 0.14
N THR A 409 -1.96 17.62 0.34
CA THR A 409 -2.03 16.42 -0.50
C THR A 409 -3.32 15.66 -0.28
N LEU A 410 -3.70 15.42 0.95
CA LEU A 410 -4.92 14.70 1.30
C LEU A 410 -6.18 15.56 1.08
N GLY A 411 -6.09 16.87 1.31
CA GLY A 411 -7.21 17.77 1.39
C GLY A 411 -7.91 17.68 2.76
N GLU A 412 -8.62 18.72 3.12
CA GLU A 412 -9.18 18.92 4.47
C GLU A 412 -10.01 17.73 4.97
N GLN A 413 -10.89 17.18 4.13
CA GLN A 413 -11.80 16.11 4.55
C GLN A 413 -11.05 14.80 4.82
N VAL A 414 -10.22 14.33 3.88
CA VAL A 414 -9.45 13.08 4.07
C VAL A 414 -8.48 13.22 5.23
N PHE A 415 -7.80 14.36 5.33
CA PHE A 415 -6.89 14.67 6.44
C PHE A 415 -7.60 14.54 7.80
N ASN A 416 -8.76 15.19 7.95
CA ASN A 416 -9.54 15.13 9.19
C ASN A 416 -10.09 13.73 9.47
N TYR A 417 -10.57 13.00 8.45
CA TYR A 417 -11.05 11.62 8.64
C TYR A 417 -9.94 10.67 9.06
N VAL A 418 -8.75 10.78 8.47
CA VAL A 418 -7.59 9.97 8.89
C VAL A 418 -7.23 10.28 10.34
N LEU A 419 -7.08 11.55 10.71
CA LEU A 419 -6.79 11.95 12.08
C LEU A 419 -7.83 11.41 13.07
N LEU A 420 -9.11 11.61 12.78
CA LEU A 420 -10.21 11.19 13.66
C LEU A 420 -10.22 9.67 13.86
N ASN A 421 -10.12 8.90 12.77
CA ASN A 421 -10.11 7.44 12.83
C ASN A 421 -8.90 6.91 13.61
N LYS A 422 -7.71 7.47 13.35
CA LYS A 422 -6.47 6.98 13.92
C LYS A 422 -6.26 7.42 15.38
N ARG A 423 -6.73 8.60 15.76
CA ARG A 423 -6.77 9.01 17.17
C ARG A 423 -7.72 8.13 17.97
N LYS A 424 -8.87 7.75 17.40
CA LYS A 424 -9.79 6.80 18.04
C LYS A 424 -9.13 5.44 18.24
N GLU A 425 -8.47 4.88 17.21
CA GLU A 425 -7.72 3.62 17.31
C GLU A 425 -6.67 3.68 18.43
N TRP A 426 -5.89 4.77 18.49
CA TRP A 426 -4.89 4.98 19.52
C TRP A 426 -5.49 5.04 20.92
N GLN A 427 -6.60 5.77 21.11
CA GLN A 427 -7.30 5.86 22.39
C GLN A 427 -7.82 4.50 22.85
N GLU A 428 -8.42 3.73 21.95
CA GLU A 428 -8.90 2.38 22.23
C GLU A 428 -7.74 1.46 22.61
N TYR A 429 -6.62 1.51 21.88
CA TYR A 429 -5.44 0.71 22.15
C TYR A 429 -4.82 1.04 23.52
N ARG A 430 -4.55 2.32 23.80
CA ARG A 430 -3.87 2.74 25.03
C ARG A 430 -4.69 2.54 26.30
N SER A 431 -6.00 2.40 26.18
CA SER A 431 -6.90 2.13 27.30
C SER A 431 -6.97 0.65 27.69
N GLN A 432 -6.39 -0.24 26.88
CA GLN A 432 -6.42 -1.67 27.15
C GLN A 432 -5.43 -2.05 28.26
N VAL A 433 -5.88 -2.89 29.22
CA VAL A 433 -4.98 -3.55 30.14
C VAL A 433 -4.46 -4.82 29.48
N THR A 434 -3.19 -4.81 29.13
CA THR A 434 -2.57 -5.87 28.33
C THR A 434 -2.22 -7.11 29.18
N HIS A 435 -2.14 -8.27 28.51
CA HIS A 435 -1.65 -9.49 29.15
C HIS A 435 -0.24 -9.32 29.73
N PHE A 436 0.61 -8.52 29.09
CA PHE A 436 1.94 -8.19 29.59
C PHE A 436 1.87 -7.46 30.94
N GLU A 437 1.02 -6.46 31.07
CA GLU A 437 0.84 -5.70 32.32
C GLU A 437 0.32 -6.60 33.43
N LEU A 438 -0.71 -7.40 33.13
CA LEU A 438 -1.26 -8.35 34.14
C LEU A 438 -0.21 -9.34 34.58
N LYS A 439 0.53 -9.95 33.67
CA LYS A 439 1.58 -10.93 33.99
C LYS A 439 2.73 -10.31 34.78
N SER A 440 3.12 -9.09 34.46
CA SER A 440 4.29 -8.45 35.09
C SER A 440 3.98 -7.77 36.41
N ASN A 441 2.75 -7.27 36.58
CA ASN A 441 2.45 -6.34 37.68
C ASN A 441 1.41 -6.85 38.69
N LEU A 442 0.48 -7.74 38.26
CA LEU A 442 -0.69 -8.10 39.10
C LEU A 442 -0.30 -8.72 40.45
N GLU A 443 0.74 -9.55 40.48
CA GLU A 443 1.22 -10.19 41.71
C GLU A 443 2.27 -9.33 42.46
N MET A 444 2.87 -8.38 41.78
CA MET A 444 4.00 -7.60 42.30
C MET A 444 3.59 -6.27 42.93
N LEU A 445 2.49 -5.70 42.48
CA LEU A 445 1.96 -4.39 42.90
C LEU A 445 0.62 -4.53 43.64
#